data_023fd24e12e07fce5c21e2ec969b0302
#
_entry.id   023fd24e12e07fce5c21e2ec969b0302
#
_cell.length_a   1.000
_cell.length_b   1.000
_cell.length_c   1.000
_cell.angle_alpha   90.00
_cell.angle_beta   90.00
_cell.angle_gamma   90.00
#
_symmetry.space_group_name_H-M   'P 1'
#
loop_
_entity.id
_entity.type
_entity.pdbx_description
1 polymer ?
#
loop_
_entity_poly.entity_id
_entity_poly.type
_entity_poly.pdbx_seq_one_letter_code
_entity_poly.pdbx_strand_id
1 'polypeptide(L)'
;MKVNDRYVSFYYEPDTDWGKIEIEKQRTALLIVDLQRVFVERPSGENLTEEKRKFAERWKPFFDKIENVVLPNNQKILKVFREKKLEVVFAMIQSRKKDGRDRSLVQKA
;
A
#
# COMPACT_ATOMS: atom_id res chain seq x y z
N MET A 1 -10.34 14.58 -14.17
CA MET A 1 -9.84 13.24 -14.47
C MET A 1 -11.07 12.34 -14.64
N LYS A 2 -11.21 11.65 -15.75
CA LYS A 2 -12.29 10.66 -15.91
C LYS A 2 -11.90 9.41 -15.12
N VAL A 3 -12.78 8.93 -14.27
CA VAL A 3 -12.62 7.62 -13.65
C VAL A 3 -12.67 6.59 -14.78
N ASN A 4 -11.69 5.70 -14.82
CA ASN A 4 -11.64 4.65 -15.83
C ASN A 4 -12.55 3.50 -15.38
N ASP A 5 -13.73 3.39 -15.99
CA ASP A 5 -14.75 2.38 -15.68
C ASP A 5 -14.20 0.94 -15.68
N ARG A 6 -13.09 0.71 -16.38
CA ARG A 6 -12.41 -0.59 -16.44
C ARG A 6 -11.93 -1.09 -15.07
N TYR A 7 -11.73 -0.21 -14.09
CA TYR A 7 -11.22 -0.54 -12.76
C TYR A 7 -12.29 -0.41 -11.66
N VAL A 8 -13.52 -0.13 -12.02
CA VAL A 8 -14.63 -0.10 -11.07
C VAL A 8 -15.03 -1.53 -10.73
N SER A 9 -15.06 -1.86 -9.45
CA SER A 9 -15.51 -3.16 -8.98
C SER A 9 -17.00 -3.35 -9.32
N PHE A 10 -17.41 -4.57 -9.68
CA PHE A 10 -18.82 -4.93 -9.92
C PHE A 10 -19.72 -4.53 -8.74
N TYR A 11 -19.18 -4.45 -7.54
CA TYR A 11 -19.92 -3.97 -6.35
C TYR A 11 -20.46 -2.55 -6.51
N TYR A 12 -19.78 -1.72 -7.29
CA TYR A 12 -20.15 -0.32 -7.54
C TYR A 12 -20.83 -0.11 -8.89
N GLU A 13 -21.11 -1.17 -9.66
CA GLU A 13 -21.81 -1.06 -10.96
C GLU A 13 -23.17 -0.33 -10.90
N PRO A 14 -23.98 -0.47 -9.80
CA PRO A 14 -25.22 0.29 -9.69
C PRO A 14 -25.02 1.80 -9.53
N ASP A 15 -23.86 2.22 -9.03
CA ASP A 15 -23.52 3.64 -8.79
C ASP A 15 -22.77 4.21 -10.00
N THR A 16 -23.39 4.26 -11.15
CA THR A 16 -22.76 4.70 -12.40
C THR A 16 -22.54 6.22 -12.50
N ASP A 17 -23.14 7.00 -11.62
CA ASP A 17 -23.03 8.47 -11.63
C ASP A 17 -21.88 8.95 -10.74
N TRP A 18 -20.67 8.48 -11.04
CA TRP A 18 -19.46 8.91 -10.34
C TRP A 18 -19.07 10.36 -10.63
N GLY A 19 -19.86 11.11 -11.39
CA GLY A 19 -19.59 12.50 -11.70
C GLY A 19 -18.18 12.75 -12.27
N LYS A 20 -17.90 13.95 -12.64
CA LYS A 20 -16.53 14.40 -12.93
C LYS A 20 -15.84 14.70 -11.60
N ILE A 21 -14.97 13.80 -11.14
CA ILE A 21 -14.10 14.09 -9.99
C ILE A 21 -13.06 15.09 -10.46
N GLU A 22 -13.18 16.32 -10.00
CA GLU A 22 -12.19 17.37 -10.22
C GLU A 22 -11.21 17.38 -9.05
N ILE A 23 -9.92 17.27 -9.37
CA ILE A 23 -8.87 17.33 -8.37
C ILE A 23 -8.35 18.76 -8.30
N GLU A 24 -8.61 19.42 -7.19
CA GLU A 24 -8.04 20.72 -6.86
C GLU A 24 -6.66 20.53 -6.22
N LYS A 25 -5.65 21.05 -6.90
CA LYS A 25 -4.25 20.86 -6.51
C LYS A 25 -3.96 21.29 -5.07
N GLN A 26 -4.50 22.42 -4.62
CA GLN A 26 -4.26 22.95 -3.26
C GLN A 26 -5.05 22.21 -2.16
N ARG A 27 -6.00 21.37 -2.56
CA ARG A 27 -6.87 20.61 -1.64
C ARG A 27 -6.67 19.11 -1.77
N THR A 28 -5.56 18.69 -2.39
CA THR A 28 -5.26 17.28 -2.66
C THR A 28 -4.04 16.86 -1.86
N ALA A 29 -4.15 15.73 -1.18
CA ALA A 29 -3.04 15.08 -0.48
C ALA A 29 -2.85 13.65 -1.02
N LEU A 30 -1.62 13.17 -1.02
CA LEU A 30 -1.31 11.76 -1.24
C LEU A 30 -1.32 11.04 0.11
N LEU A 31 -2.20 10.07 0.26
CA LEU A 31 -2.25 9.20 1.43
C LEU A 31 -1.70 7.82 1.06
N ILE A 32 -0.59 7.43 1.67
CA ILE A 32 0.02 6.10 1.53
C ILE A 32 -0.28 5.30 2.79
N VAL A 33 -1.06 4.22 2.64
CA VAL A 33 -1.57 3.42 3.75
C VAL A 33 -0.84 2.07 3.82
N ASP A 34 -0.31 1.73 4.99
CA ASP A 34 0.27 0.42 5.32
C ASP A 34 1.37 -0.09 4.37
N LEU A 35 2.01 0.80 3.62
CA LEU A 35 3.17 0.45 2.80
C LEU A 35 4.41 0.36 3.69
N GLN A 36 4.46 -0.69 4.50
CA GLN A 36 5.48 -0.95 5.52
C GLN A 36 6.30 -2.19 5.17
N ARG A 37 7.59 -2.18 5.48
CA ARG A 37 8.50 -3.29 5.19
C ARG A 37 7.97 -4.63 5.72
N VAL A 38 7.39 -4.64 6.90
CA VAL A 38 6.80 -5.84 7.50
C VAL A 38 5.71 -6.51 6.64
N PHE A 39 5.00 -5.72 5.81
CA PHE A 39 3.94 -6.23 4.94
C PHE A 39 4.38 -6.50 3.50
N VAL A 40 5.37 -5.76 3.01
CA VAL A 40 5.71 -5.76 1.58
C VAL A 40 7.08 -6.32 1.26
N GLU A 41 7.95 -6.50 2.26
CA GLU A 41 9.30 -7.00 2.06
C GLU A 41 9.30 -8.53 1.90
N ARG A 42 9.82 -9.00 0.78
CA ARG A 42 10.00 -10.43 0.53
C ARG A 42 10.99 -11.02 1.54
N PRO A 43 10.64 -12.10 2.23
CA PRO A 43 11.61 -12.80 3.06
C PRO A 43 12.85 -13.20 2.24
N SER A 44 14.03 -12.81 2.69
CA SER A 44 15.30 -13.09 2.02
C SER A 44 16.43 -13.22 3.04
N GLY A 45 17.59 -13.70 2.61
CA GLY A 45 18.80 -13.83 3.42
C GLY A 45 19.32 -15.26 3.53
N GLU A 46 20.57 -15.39 3.96
CA GLU A 46 21.26 -16.69 4.06
C GLU A 46 20.67 -17.60 5.15
N ASN A 47 20.12 -17.01 6.22
CA ASN A 47 19.53 -17.72 7.36
C ASN A 47 18.00 -17.85 7.28
N LEU A 48 17.46 -17.90 6.06
CA LEU A 48 16.03 -18.03 5.85
C LEU A 48 15.55 -19.41 6.30
N THR A 49 14.59 -19.43 7.23
CA THR A 49 13.98 -20.70 7.67
C THR A 49 13.20 -21.33 6.51
N GLU A 50 13.05 -22.67 6.54
CA GLU A 50 12.28 -23.41 5.54
C GLU A 50 10.82 -22.91 5.45
N GLU A 51 10.23 -22.58 6.58
CA GLU A 51 8.87 -22.02 6.66
C GLU A 51 8.78 -20.68 5.91
N LYS A 52 9.72 -19.76 6.15
CA LYS A 52 9.79 -18.47 5.46
C LYS A 52 10.07 -18.62 3.96
N ARG A 53 10.86 -19.62 3.57
CA ARG A 53 11.10 -19.94 2.16
C ARG A 53 9.82 -20.39 1.46
N LYS A 54 9.09 -21.34 2.05
CA LYS A 54 7.80 -21.80 1.54
C LYS A 54 6.77 -20.67 1.47
N PHE A 55 6.75 -19.80 2.46
CA PHE A 55 5.91 -18.62 2.46
C PHE A 55 6.25 -17.69 1.29
N ALA A 56 7.53 -17.36 1.07
CA ALA A 56 7.96 -16.51 -0.03
C ALA A 56 7.63 -17.11 -1.40
N GLU A 57 7.76 -18.42 -1.57
CA GLU A 57 7.39 -19.13 -2.81
C GLU A 57 5.88 -19.09 -3.05
N ARG A 58 5.08 -19.38 -2.02
CA ARG A 58 3.62 -19.34 -2.10
C ARG A 58 3.09 -17.95 -2.47
N TRP A 59 3.71 -16.91 -1.95
CA TRP A 59 3.34 -15.52 -2.17
C TRP A 59 4.17 -14.82 -3.24
N LYS A 60 4.90 -15.59 -4.05
CA LYS A 60 5.72 -15.04 -5.14
C LYS A 60 4.97 -14.05 -6.03
N PRO A 61 3.75 -14.31 -6.54
CA PRO A 61 3.04 -13.36 -7.39
C PRO A 61 2.75 -12.04 -6.69
N PHE A 62 2.46 -12.06 -5.39
CA PHE A 62 2.25 -10.88 -4.58
C PHE A 62 3.53 -10.04 -4.48
N PHE A 63 4.66 -10.67 -4.10
CA PHE A 63 5.93 -9.96 -3.95
C PHE A 63 6.44 -9.43 -5.30
N ASP A 64 6.30 -10.19 -6.38
CA ASP A 64 6.66 -9.73 -7.72
C ASP A 64 5.86 -8.47 -8.10
N LYS A 65 4.57 -8.44 -7.79
CA LYS A 65 3.72 -7.28 -8.04
C LYS A 65 4.12 -6.07 -7.18
N ILE A 66 4.42 -6.29 -5.92
CA ILE A 66 4.93 -5.24 -5.01
C ILE A 66 6.21 -4.63 -5.57
N GLU A 67 7.20 -5.46 -5.88
CA GLU A 67 8.54 -5.02 -6.29
C GLU A 67 8.55 -4.36 -7.68
N ASN A 68 7.77 -4.88 -8.62
CA ASN A 68 7.83 -4.47 -10.02
C ASN A 68 6.77 -3.42 -10.40
N VAL A 69 5.70 -3.28 -9.64
CA VAL A 69 4.60 -2.38 -9.97
C VAL A 69 4.29 -1.42 -8.83
N VAL A 70 3.96 -1.94 -7.64
CA VAL A 70 3.45 -1.12 -6.55
C VAL A 70 4.49 -0.14 -6.03
N LEU A 71 5.67 -0.60 -5.65
CA LEU A 71 6.73 0.27 -5.15
C LEU A 71 7.22 1.28 -6.19
N PRO A 72 7.52 0.89 -7.44
CA PRO A 72 7.93 1.86 -8.46
C PRO A 72 6.87 2.93 -8.73
N ASN A 73 5.60 2.56 -8.80
CA ASN A 73 4.52 3.52 -9.03
C ASN A 73 4.30 4.45 -7.84
N ASN A 74 4.39 3.94 -6.61
CA ASN A 74 4.35 4.77 -5.40
C ASN A 74 5.51 5.78 -5.37
N GLN A 75 6.72 5.36 -5.73
CA GLN A 75 7.87 6.26 -5.83
C GLN A 75 7.65 7.38 -6.85
N LYS A 76 7.08 7.06 -8.02
CA LYS A 76 6.78 8.05 -9.06
C LYS A 76 5.76 9.10 -8.58
N ILE A 77 4.66 8.65 -7.98
CA ILE A 77 3.61 9.53 -7.45
C ILE A 77 4.18 10.40 -6.32
N LEU A 78 4.90 9.79 -5.39
CA LEU A 78 5.52 10.49 -4.27
C LEU A 78 6.48 11.59 -4.74
N LYS A 79 7.31 11.30 -5.75
CA LYS A 79 8.20 12.26 -6.37
C LYS A 79 7.44 13.47 -6.92
N VAL A 80 6.37 13.23 -7.69
CA VAL A 80 5.55 14.31 -8.27
C VAL A 80 4.92 15.18 -7.20
N PHE A 81 4.36 14.58 -6.14
CA PHE A 81 3.76 15.34 -5.03
C PHE A 81 4.79 16.22 -4.31
N ARG A 82 5.99 15.69 -4.06
CA ARG A 82 7.09 16.43 -3.42
C ARG A 82 7.61 17.57 -4.30
N GLU A 83 7.83 17.33 -5.59
CA GLU A 83 8.27 18.36 -6.54
C GLU A 83 7.26 19.50 -6.65
N LYS A 84 5.98 19.19 -6.58
CA LYS A 84 4.88 20.17 -6.61
C LYS A 84 4.55 20.77 -5.24
N LYS A 85 5.27 20.40 -4.20
CA LYS A 85 5.05 20.84 -2.80
C LYS A 85 3.62 20.57 -2.31
N LEU A 86 3.05 19.43 -2.71
CA LEU A 86 1.75 18.98 -2.28
C LEU A 86 1.87 18.14 -1.00
N GLU A 87 0.77 18.06 -0.26
CA GLU A 87 0.71 17.29 0.99
C GLU A 87 0.90 15.79 0.75
N VAL A 88 1.73 15.18 1.58
CA VAL A 88 1.94 13.72 1.61
C VAL A 88 1.74 13.22 3.04
N VAL A 89 0.89 12.22 3.19
CA VAL A 89 0.55 11.61 4.49
C VAL A 89 0.84 10.11 4.43
N PHE A 90 1.52 9.59 5.43
CA PHE A 90 1.74 8.15 5.62
C PHE A 90 0.89 7.67 6.79
N ALA A 91 0.01 6.70 6.55
CA ALA A 91 -0.69 5.97 7.59
C ALA A 91 -0.01 4.61 7.80
N MET A 92 0.32 4.30 9.03
CA MET A 92 1.01 3.07 9.40
C MET A 92 0.47 2.46 10.69
N ILE A 93 0.59 1.15 10.82
CA ILE A 93 0.29 0.43 12.05
C ILE A 93 1.59 0.30 12.86
N GLN A 94 1.55 0.76 14.09
CA GLN A 94 2.68 0.68 15.01
C GLN A 94 2.21 0.48 16.45
N SER A 95 2.88 -0.40 17.18
CA SER A 95 2.70 -0.48 18.64
C SER A 95 3.34 0.73 19.32
N ARG A 96 2.62 1.36 20.25
CA ARG A 96 3.14 2.43 21.10
C ARG A 96 3.94 1.90 22.29
N LYS A 97 3.73 0.63 22.66
CA LYS A 97 4.41 -0.03 23.75
C LYS A 97 5.48 -0.99 23.24
N LYS A 98 6.66 -0.99 23.86
CA LYS A 98 7.76 -1.85 23.45
C LYS A 98 7.45 -3.34 23.52
N ASP A 99 6.60 -3.74 24.49
CA ASP A 99 6.13 -5.10 24.68
C ASP A 99 4.93 -5.48 23.80
N GLY A 100 4.42 -4.54 23.00
CA GLY A 100 3.28 -4.77 22.10
C GLY A 100 1.94 -5.01 22.79
N ARG A 101 1.82 -4.73 24.09
CA ARG A 101 0.58 -5.00 24.87
C ARG A 101 -0.65 -4.24 24.39
N ASP A 102 -0.45 -3.18 23.63
CA ASP A 102 -1.50 -2.37 23.01
C ASP A 102 -1.95 -2.90 21.64
N ARG A 103 -1.41 -4.04 21.21
CA ARG A 103 -1.83 -4.71 19.97
C ARG A 103 -2.88 -5.77 20.26
N SER A 104 -3.70 -6.10 19.24
CA SER A 104 -4.64 -7.23 19.33
C SER A 104 -3.90 -8.56 19.49
N LEU A 105 -4.59 -9.58 20.01
CA LEU A 105 -4.01 -10.92 20.19
C LEU A 105 -3.49 -11.51 18.87
N VAL A 106 -4.22 -11.31 17.79
CA VAL A 106 -3.82 -11.76 16.45
C VAL A 106 -2.53 -11.09 15.97
N GLN A 107 -2.32 -9.82 16.32
CA GLN A 107 -1.12 -9.07 15.94
C GLN A 107 0.08 -9.35 16.84
N LYS A 108 -0.12 -9.98 17.99
CA LYS A 108 0.95 -10.41 18.91
C LYS A 108 1.52 -11.78 18.57
N ALA A 109 0.78 -12.56 17.82
CA ALA A 109 1.17 -13.92 17.46
C ALA A 109 2.37 -13.96 16.51
#